data_4b8e93b7e5367965e476936a1ca62336
#
_entry.id   4b8e93b7e5367965e476936a1ca62336
#
_cell.length_a   1.000
_cell.length_b   1.000
_cell.length_c   1.000
_cell.angle_alpha   90.00
_cell.angle_beta   90.00
_cell.angle_gamma   90.00
#
_symmetry.space_group_name_H-M   'P 1'
#
loop_
_entity.id
_entity.type
_entity.pdbx_description
1 polymer ?
#
loop_
_entity_poly.entity_id
_entity_poly.type
_entity_poly.pdbx_seq_one_letter_code
_entity_poly.pdbx_strand_id
1 'polypeptide(L)'
;QHDAPLDPNFFGAGRCITDNNGIYKFYSIKPGAYPWGNHKNAWRPAHIHFSLFGPAFATRLITQSYFPGDPLLELDPIFQSTPKEARKLLIKTFDIEATEEGFALGYKFDFILRGPKATPMEK
;
A
#
# COMPACT_ATOMS: atom_id res chain seq x y z
N GLN A 1 14.16 -4.52 -11.91
CA GLN A 1 14.15 -3.96 -10.62
C GLN A 1 15.03 -4.72 -9.65
N HIS A 2 14.88 -6.02 -9.57
CA HIS A 2 15.69 -6.90 -8.74
C HIS A 2 15.49 -8.33 -9.21
N ASP A 3 16.41 -9.20 -8.82
CA ASP A 3 16.44 -10.59 -9.26
C ASP A 3 15.86 -11.57 -8.22
N ALA A 4 15.12 -11.04 -7.24
CA ALA A 4 14.47 -11.88 -6.24
C ALA A 4 13.43 -12.79 -6.89
N PRO A 5 13.41 -14.09 -6.55
CA PRO A 5 12.44 -15.00 -7.13
C PRO A 5 11.02 -14.67 -6.69
N LEU A 6 10.08 -14.83 -7.61
CA LEU A 6 8.65 -14.68 -7.30
C LEU A 6 8.09 -16.02 -6.86
N ASP A 7 7.08 -15.96 -5.98
CA ASP A 7 6.34 -17.16 -5.58
C ASP A 7 5.51 -17.65 -6.78
N PRO A 8 5.77 -18.87 -7.29
CA PRO A 8 5.04 -19.38 -8.43
C PRO A 8 3.57 -19.70 -8.14
N ASN A 9 3.18 -19.74 -6.85
CA ASN A 9 1.83 -20.08 -6.43
C ASN A 9 1.00 -18.85 -6.03
N PHE A 10 1.53 -17.63 -6.25
CA PHE A 10 0.84 -16.42 -5.88
C PHE A 10 0.86 -15.40 -7.01
N PHE A 11 -0.34 -14.92 -7.40
CA PHE A 11 -0.45 -13.80 -8.33
C PHE A 11 -0.21 -12.48 -7.60
N GLY A 12 0.85 -11.77 -8.00
CA GLY A 12 1.22 -10.50 -7.39
C GLY A 12 0.34 -9.32 -7.76
N ALA A 13 -0.78 -9.54 -8.46
CA ALA A 13 -1.72 -8.50 -8.85
C ALA A 13 -3.15 -9.05 -8.84
N GLY A 14 -4.10 -8.17 -8.54
CA GLY A 14 -5.51 -8.55 -8.50
C GLY A 14 -6.41 -7.35 -8.61
N ARG A 15 -7.70 -7.57 -8.66
CA ARG A 15 -8.73 -6.53 -8.73
C ARG A 15 -9.83 -6.82 -7.73
N CYS A 16 -10.41 -5.76 -7.19
CA CYS A 16 -11.65 -5.83 -6.44
C CYS A 16 -12.49 -4.59 -6.73
N ILE A 17 -13.79 -4.72 -6.57
CA ILE A 17 -14.75 -3.65 -6.83
C ILE A 17 -15.34 -3.24 -5.48
N THR A 18 -15.43 -1.93 -5.25
CA THR A 18 -16.09 -1.42 -4.05
C THR A 18 -17.59 -1.75 -4.07
N ASP A 19 -18.15 -2.00 -2.89
CA ASP A 19 -19.58 -2.16 -2.74
C ASP A 19 -20.30 -0.80 -2.76
N ASN A 20 -21.64 -0.82 -2.51
CA ASN A 20 -22.46 0.39 -2.53
C ASN A 20 -22.10 1.40 -1.43
N ASN A 21 -21.35 0.97 -0.41
CA ASN A 21 -20.86 1.83 0.66
C ASN A 21 -19.42 2.29 0.44
N GLY A 22 -18.84 1.96 -0.72
CA GLY A 22 -17.47 2.31 -1.03
C GLY A 22 -16.42 1.43 -0.34
N ILE A 23 -16.83 0.27 0.18
CA ILE A 23 -15.94 -0.64 0.90
C ILE A 23 -15.36 -1.66 -0.07
N TYR A 24 -14.06 -1.89 0.04
CA TYR A 24 -13.35 -2.94 -0.67
C TYR A 24 -12.70 -3.90 0.32
N LYS A 25 -12.46 -5.12 -0.11
CA LYS A 25 -11.78 -6.13 0.71
C LYS A 25 -11.08 -7.12 -0.20
N PHE A 26 -9.89 -7.53 0.18
CA PHE A 26 -9.18 -8.62 -0.48
C PHE A 26 -8.24 -9.30 0.51
N TYR A 27 -7.84 -10.52 0.18
CA TYR A 27 -6.85 -11.29 0.92
C TYR A 27 -5.57 -11.38 0.10
N SER A 28 -4.45 -11.35 0.79
CA SER A 28 -3.14 -11.40 0.16
C SER A 28 -2.12 -11.98 1.13
N ILE A 29 -0.98 -12.39 0.62
CA ILE A 29 0.19 -12.59 1.47
C ILE A 29 0.81 -11.22 1.74
N LYS A 30 1.46 -11.06 2.90
CA LYS A 30 2.19 -9.83 3.18
C LYS A 30 3.43 -9.78 2.29
N PRO A 31 3.61 -8.73 1.49
CA PRO A 31 4.81 -8.61 0.67
C PRO A 31 6.04 -8.41 1.56
N GLY A 32 7.18 -8.84 1.05
CA GLY A 32 8.47 -8.61 1.72
C GLY A 32 9.08 -7.28 1.32
N ALA A 33 10.01 -6.81 2.13
CA ALA A 33 10.92 -5.76 1.71
C ALA A 33 11.82 -6.29 0.60
N TYR A 34 12.30 -5.41 -0.29
CA TYR A 34 13.15 -5.85 -1.38
C TYR A 34 14.26 -4.84 -1.68
N PRO A 35 15.41 -5.32 -2.19
CA PRO A 35 16.49 -4.44 -2.61
C PRO A 35 16.15 -3.76 -3.94
N TRP A 36 16.68 -2.56 -4.14
CA TRP A 36 16.53 -1.83 -5.39
C TRP A 36 17.76 -0.99 -5.70
N GLY A 37 17.84 -0.45 -6.91
CA GLY A 37 19.06 0.14 -7.45
C GLY A 37 19.32 1.59 -7.08
N ASN A 38 18.72 2.12 -6.01
CA ASN A 38 18.90 3.53 -5.64
C ASN A 38 20.31 3.83 -5.13
N HIS A 39 20.86 2.95 -4.30
CA HIS A 39 22.25 3.00 -3.83
C HIS A 39 22.66 1.61 -3.32
N LYS A 40 23.92 1.45 -2.96
CA LYS A 40 24.41 0.19 -2.42
C LYS A 40 23.62 -0.15 -1.15
N ASN A 41 23.09 -1.37 -1.09
CA ASN A 41 22.30 -1.87 0.04
C ASN A 41 21.03 -1.04 0.31
N ALA A 42 20.43 -0.50 -0.74
CA ALA A 42 19.13 0.16 -0.63
C ALA A 42 18.00 -0.87 -0.60
N TRP A 43 17.09 -0.72 0.35
CA TRP A 43 15.92 -1.60 0.50
C TRP A 43 14.65 -0.77 0.58
N ARG A 44 13.61 -1.25 -0.06
CA ARG A 44 12.28 -0.67 0.07
C ARG A 44 11.46 -1.42 1.12
N PRO A 45 10.68 -0.72 1.95
CA PRO A 45 9.77 -1.37 2.90
C PRO A 45 8.68 -2.16 2.18
N ALA A 46 8.08 -3.11 2.87
CA ALA A 46 6.90 -3.82 2.38
C ALA A 46 5.79 -2.82 2.06
N HIS A 47 5.18 -2.92 0.87
CA HIS A 47 4.10 -2.03 0.46
C HIS A 47 3.23 -2.69 -0.60
N ILE A 48 2.03 -2.16 -0.76
CA ILE A 48 1.09 -2.61 -1.78
C ILE A 48 0.78 -1.42 -2.68
N HIS A 49 0.93 -1.60 -4.00
CA HIS A 49 0.53 -0.61 -4.98
C HIS A 49 -0.96 -0.68 -5.22
N PHE A 50 -1.61 0.48 -5.22
CA PHE A 50 -3.02 0.60 -5.56
C PHE A 50 -3.20 1.48 -6.78
N SER A 51 -4.14 1.09 -7.62
CA SER A 51 -4.56 1.85 -8.79
C SER A 51 -6.08 1.89 -8.78
N LEU A 52 -6.63 3.07 -8.53
CA LEU A 52 -8.07 3.27 -8.42
C LEU A 52 -8.64 3.84 -9.71
N PHE A 53 -9.73 3.23 -10.16
CA PHE A 53 -10.48 3.65 -11.32
C PHE A 53 -11.91 3.97 -10.90
N GLY A 54 -12.53 4.93 -11.57
CA GLY A 54 -13.94 5.21 -11.34
C GLY A 54 -14.50 6.17 -12.39
N PRO A 55 -15.80 6.12 -12.64
CA PRO A 55 -16.42 6.98 -13.66
C PRO A 55 -16.39 8.47 -13.29
N ALA A 56 -16.22 8.79 -12.01
CA ALA A 56 -16.14 10.15 -11.51
C ALA A 56 -14.72 10.72 -11.50
N PHE A 57 -13.71 9.95 -11.90
CA PHE A 57 -12.33 10.38 -11.89
C PHE A 57 -11.91 10.92 -13.26
N ALA A 58 -11.39 12.13 -13.30
CA ALA A 58 -10.71 12.63 -14.47
C ALA A 58 -9.37 11.92 -14.68
N THR A 59 -8.72 11.53 -13.57
CA THR A 59 -7.46 10.80 -13.58
C THR A 59 -7.51 9.65 -12.58
N ARG A 60 -6.75 8.60 -12.87
CA ARG A 60 -6.62 7.45 -12.00
C ARG A 60 -5.78 7.80 -10.78
N LEU A 61 -6.22 7.41 -9.59
CA LEU A 61 -5.39 7.52 -8.39
C LEU A 61 -4.42 6.34 -8.33
N ILE A 62 -3.14 6.63 -8.30
CA ILE A 62 -2.08 5.65 -8.13
C ILE A 62 -1.36 5.99 -6.83
N THR A 63 -1.25 5.03 -5.91
CA THR A 63 -0.62 5.25 -4.63
C THR A 63 -0.02 3.96 -4.09
N GLN A 64 0.70 4.06 -2.99
CA GLN A 64 1.29 2.92 -2.29
C GLN A 64 0.82 2.95 -0.84
N SER A 65 0.56 1.77 -0.30
CA SER A 65 0.13 1.58 1.08
C SER A 65 1.21 0.81 1.83
N TYR A 66 1.68 1.36 2.93
CA TYR A 66 2.77 0.81 3.74
C TYR A 66 2.23 0.16 5.01
N PHE A 67 3.04 -0.68 5.64
CA PHE A 67 2.68 -1.36 6.88
C PHE A 67 3.17 -0.57 8.09
N PRO A 68 2.41 -0.54 9.19
CA PRO A 68 2.81 0.21 10.38
C PRO A 68 4.03 -0.41 11.05
N GLY A 69 4.87 0.44 11.64
CA GLY A 69 6.01 0.00 12.44
C GLY A 69 7.21 -0.49 11.67
N ASP A 70 7.24 -0.31 10.36
CA ASP A 70 8.38 -0.76 9.54
C ASP A 70 9.54 0.25 9.64
N PRO A 71 10.70 -0.16 10.15
CA PRO A 71 11.84 0.74 10.29
C PRO A 71 12.40 1.24 8.95
N LEU A 72 12.13 0.55 7.84
CA LEU A 72 12.59 0.97 6.52
C LEU A 72 11.85 2.20 6.01
N LEU A 73 10.71 2.59 6.59
CA LEU A 73 9.97 3.79 6.19
C LEU A 73 10.83 5.05 6.30
N GLU A 74 11.62 5.16 7.36
CA GLU A 74 12.49 6.30 7.58
C GLU A 74 13.63 6.40 6.55
N LEU A 75 13.92 5.31 5.86
CA LEU A 75 15.00 5.20 4.91
C LEU A 75 14.54 5.19 3.46
N ASP A 76 13.22 5.10 3.22
CA ASP A 76 12.68 4.99 1.87
C ASP A 76 12.49 6.38 1.24
N PRO A 77 13.29 6.77 0.23
CA PRO A 77 13.16 8.09 -0.36
C PRO A 77 11.80 8.30 -1.06
N ILE A 78 11.15 7.24 -1.53
CA ILE A 78 9.84 7.36 -2.16
C ILE A 78 8.79 7.71 -1.10
N PHE A 79 8.79 7.03 0.04
CA PHE A 79 7.92 7.38 1.16
C PHE A 79 8.24 8.78 1.69
N GLN A 80 9.51 9.10 1.85
CA GLN A 80 9.97 10.39 2.35
C GLN A 80 9.68 11.55 1.40
N SER A 81 9.39 11.28 0.14
CA SER A 81 9.01 12.33 -0.83
C SER A 81 7.61 12.90 -0.54
N THR A 82 6.78 12.19 0.22
CA THR A 82 5.48 12.70 0.66
C THR A 82 5.69 13.71 1.80
N PRO A 83 4.98 14.84 1.80
CA PRO A 83 5.05 15.78 2.90
C PRO A 83 4.83 15.12 4.25
N LYS A 84 5.61 15.49 5.24
CA LYS A 84 5.69 14.80 6.53
C LYS A 84 4.32 14.61 7.18
N GLU A 85 3.48 15.64 7.14
CA GLU A 85 2.14 15.63 7.74
C GLU A 85 1.16 14.71 7.00
N ALA A 86 1.46 14.36 5.75
CA ALA A 86 0.61 13.48 4.95
C ALA A 86 1.07 12.02 4.92
N ARG A 87 2.26 11.72 5.44
CA ARG A 87 2.82 10.36 5.38
C ARG A 87 1.97 9.32 6.09
N LYS A 88 1.32 9.70 7.20
CA LYS A 88 0.42 8.80 7.94
C LYS A 88 -0.75 8.30 7.09
N LEU A 89 -1.14 9.06 6.05
CA LEU A 89 -2.23 8.68 5.16
C LEU A 89 -1.84 7.54 4.21
N LEU A 90 -0.56 7.22 4.12
CA LEU A 90 -0.04 6.10 3.32
C LEU A 90 0.24 4.86 4.16
N ILE A 91 0.04 4.91 5.46
CA ILE A 91 0.29 3.77 6.35
C ILE A 91 -1.04 3.16 6.76
N LYS A 92 -1.22 1.88 6.44
CA LYS A 92 -2.43 1.16 6.84
C LYS A 92 -2.44 0.91 8.35
N THR A 93 -3.61 0.75 8.91
CA THR A 93 -3.81 0.53 10.34
C THR A 93 -4.15 -0.92 10.59
N PHE A 94 -3.50 -1.55 11.57
CA PHE A 94 -3.89 -2.87 12.01
C PHE A 94 -5.31 -2.81 12.59
N ASP A 95 -6.16 -3.76 12.16
CA ASP A 95 -7.56 -3.80 12.57
C ASP A 95 -7.86 -5.19 13.13
N ILE A 96 -8.05 -5.24 14.45
CA ILE A 96 -8.32 -6.50 15.14
C ILE A 96 -9.69 -7.08 14.73
N GLU A 97 -10.66 -6.23 14.41
CA GLU A 97 -11.98 -6.69 14.00
C GLU A 97 -11.96 -7.32 12.61
N ALA A 98 -11.06 -6.87 11.74
CA ALA A 98 -10.88 -7.48 10.42
C ALA A 98 -9.94 -8.69 10.45
N THR A 99 -9.30 -8.95 11.59
CA THR A 99 -8.37 -10.07 11.75
C THR A 99 -9.13 -11.37 11.93
N GLU A 100 -8.71 -12.39 11.17
CA GLU A 100 -9.28 -13.75 11.28
C GLU A 100 -8.27 -14.61 12.02
N GLU A 101 -8.56 -14.90 13.29
CA GLU A 101 -7.66 -15.64 14.17
C GLU A 101 -7.19 -16.95 13.54
N GLY A 102 -5.88 -17.17 13.59
CA GLY A 102 -5.25 -18.35 13.02
C GLY A 102 -5.21 -18.39 11.51
N PHE A 103 -5.70 -17.34 10.82
CA PHE A 103 -5.77 -17.32 9.36
C PHE A 103 -5.15 -16.06 8.73
N ALA A 104 -5.61 -14.86 9.11
CA ALA A 104 -5.14 -13.64 8.47
C ALA A 104 -5.16 -12.44 9.40
N LEU A 105 -4.09 -11.66 9.40
CA LEU A 105 -4.05 -10.36 10.05
C LEU A 105 -4.84 -9.35 9.22
N GLY A 106 -5.70 -8.58 9.87
CA GLY A 106 -6.51 -7.56 9.22
C GLY A 106 -5.86 -6.19 9.28
N TYR A 107 -5.93 -5.48 8.17
CA TYR A 107 -5.49 -4.09 8.08
C TYR A 107 -6.58 -3.26 7.43
N LYS A 108 -6.64 -2.00 7.80
CA LYS A 108 -7.55 -1.03 7.22
C LYS A 108 -6.76 0.05 6.49
N PHE A 109 -7.18 0.37 5.29
CA PHE A 109 -6.59 1.45 4.51
C PHE A 109 -7.68 2.17 3.73
N ASP A 110 -7.90 3.44 4.06
CA ASP A 110 -8.93 4.27 3.43
C ASP A 110 -8.32 5.14 2.34
N PHE A 111 -9.02 5.24 1.23
CA PHE A 111 -8.68 6.19 0.16
C PHE A 111 -9.58 7.40 0.29
N ILE A 112 -8.98 8.57 0.48
CA ILE A 112 -9.68 9.84 0.54
C ILE A 112 -9.37 10.57 -0.76
N LEU A 113 -10.39 10.78 -1.58
CA LEU A 113 -10.21 11.20 -2.96
C LEU A 113 -10.12 12.71 -3.13
N ARG A 114 -10.58 13.49 -2.17
CA ARG A 114 -10.61 14.96 -2.25
C ARG A 114 -10.39 15.59 -0.88
N GLY A 115 -9.98 16.84 -0.90
CA GLY A 115 -9.84 17.65 0.30
C GLY A 115 -8.44 17.67 0.87
N PRO A 116 -8.23 18.40 1.99
CA PRO A 116 -6.89 18.59 2.56
C PRO A 116 -6.25 17.32 3.12
N LYS A 117 -7.07 16.27 3.37
CA LYS A 117 -6.58 14.97 3.82
C LYS A 117 -6.67 13.91 2.73
N ALA A 118 -6.68 14.32 1.47
CA ALA A 118 -6.70 13.37 0.37
C ALA A 118 -5.48 12.46 0.41
N THR A 119 -5.68 11.21 0.04
CA THR A 119 -4.59 10.23 -0.06
C THR A 119 -3.54 10.72 -1.03
N PRO A 120 -2.26 10.82 -0.62
CA PRO A 120 -1.21 11.27 -1.52
C PRO A 120 -1.08 10.36 -2.74
N MET A 121 -0.91 10.97 -3.89
CA MET A 121 -0.68 10.25 -5.14
C MET A 121 0.80 9.96 -5.30
N GLU A 122 1.12 8.81 -5.85
CA GLU A 122 2.47 8.44 -6.26
C GLU A 122 2.93 9.41 -7.36
N LYS A 123 4.13 9.92 -7.20
CA LYS A 123 4.75 10.85 -8.16
C LYS A 123 5.53 10.11 -9.24
#